data_35caff2857188a1a042c774dbd375cef
#
_entry.id   35caff2857188a1a042c774dbd375cef
#
_cell.length_a   1.000
_cell.length_b   1.000
_cell.length_c   1.000
_cell.angle_alpha   90.00
_cell.angle_beta   90.00
_cell.angle_gamma   90.00
#
_symmetry.space_group_name_H-M   'P 1'
#
loop_
_entity.id
_entity.type
_entity.pdbx_description
1 polymer ?
#
loop_
_entity_poly.entity_id
_entity_poly.type
_entity_poly.pdbx_seq_one_letter_code
_entity_poly.pdbx_strand_id
1 'polypeptide(L)'
;MKQAQNKKICILVNQFAGDGKTAKKLPVILKSFEAANIANDVFYSKHPGWFMDFIAHEDLGKYDGLVVVGGDGTIHEVVNGLMKSGQGLHLPLGIIPGGSGNAFADDLGVKNTTQAVHQIVSGNMHSMDVMRISQGDTVSYAFNIIAWGIASDVNIRAEKLRWLGNSRYSLSAIISILNLKKRPILLRLDNDVIDCNAILFIALNTIHTGKGMKMAPHAKLNDGLMDLLLLRDASRLKILKIFIQSFSGKHVSDPLVEYRNAKIFSIQTEDDLLNIDGENIGRTPIEVSLIPGALRIFTDLQLS
;
A
#
# COMPACT_ATOMS: atom_id res chain seq x y z
N MET A 1 8.25 -30.64 27.33
CA MET A 1 8.66 -29.25 27.12
C MET A 1 9.13 -29.14 25.68
N LYS A 2 8.36 -28.48 24.78
CA LYS A 2 8.84 -28.15 23.42
C LYS A 2 10.00 -27.16 23.61
N GLN A 3 11.20 -27.50 23.14
CA GLN A 3 12.30 -26.55 23.01
C GLN A 3 11.77 -25.33 22.28
N ALA A 4 11.91 -24.13 22.90
CA ALA A 4 11.63 -22.88 22.22
C ALA A 4 12.59 -22.81 21.03
N GLN A 5 12.10 -23.10 19.81
CA GLN A 5 12.87 -22.88 18.61
C GLN A 5 13.22 -21.40 18.57
N ASN A 6 14.51 -21.08 18.59
CA ASN A 6 14.97 -19.71 18.46
C ASN A 6 14.49 -19.17 17.10
N LYS A 7 13.45 -18.34 17.14
CA LYS A 7 12.95 -17.68 15.93
C LYS A 7 14.05 -16.86 15.28
N LYS A 8 14.12 -16.88 13.94
CA LYS A 8 15.05 -16.09 13.17
C LYS A 8 14.33 -15.18 12.19
N ILE A 9 14.59 -13.89 12.24
CA ILE A 9 13.93 -12.85 11.43
C ILE A 9 14.90 -12.26 10.42
N CYS A 10 14.46 -12.11 9.17
CA CYS A 10 15.14 -11.32 8.15
C CYS A 10 14.67 -9.86 8.24
N ILE A 11 15.57 -8.92 8.49
CA ILE A 11 15.27 -7.49 8.61
C ILE A 11 15.75 -6.77 7.35
N LEU A 12 14.81 -6.19 6.60
CA LEU A 12 15.04 -5.44 5.38
C LEU A 12 14.94 -3.93 5.66
N VAL A 13 16.06 -3.22 5.62
CA VAL A 13 16.17 -1.81 6.01
C VAL A 13 16.37 -0.92 4.79
N ASN A 14 15.40 -0.07 4.49
CA ASN A 14 15.62 1.00 3.53
C ASN A 14 16.26 2.21 4.24
N GLN A 15 17.58 2.30 4.15
CA GLN A 15 18.35 3.38 4.79
C GLN A 15 18.07 4.77 4.20
N PHE A 16 17.51 4.87 3.01
CA PHE A 16 17.18 6.13 2.33
C PHE A 16 15.77 6.64 2.67
N ALA A 17 14.93 5.81 3.28
CA ALA A 17 13.57 6.20 3.67
C ALA A 17 13.58 7.24 4.81
N GLY A 18 12.56 8.10 4.83
CA GLY A 18 12.36 9.08 5.90
C GLY A 18 13.53 10.04 6.09
N ASP A 19 14.09 10.55 4.99
CA ASP A 19 15.24 11.46 5.00
C ASP A 19 16.47 10.85 5.71
N GLY A 20 16.70 9.54 5.54
CA GLY A 20 17.83 8.83 6.13
C GLY A 20 17.69 8.54 7.63
N LYS A 21 16.53 8.78 8.23
CA LYS A 21 16.30 8.55 9.67
C LYS A 21 15.96 7.10 10.00
N THR A 22 15.65 6.29 9.02
CA THR A 22 15.21 4.89 9.20
C THR A 22 16.28 4.04 9.88
N ALA A 23 17.53 4.17 9.46
CA ALA A 23 18.64 3.44 10.07
C ALA A 23 18.84 3.73 11.58
N LYS A 24 18.45 4.91 12.06
CA LYS A 24 18.54 5.28 13.49
C LYS A 24 17.57 4.49 14.37
N LYS A 25 16.58 3.81 13.80
CA LYS A 25 15.61 2.96 14.51
C LYS A 25 16.18 1.58 14.83
N LEU A 26 17.18 1.13 14.05
CA LEU A 26 17.70 -0.22 14.11
C LEU A 26 18.22 -0.64 15.50
N PRO A 27 18.98 0.19 16.24
CA PRO A 27 19.45 -0.20 17.57
C PRO A 27 18.32 -0.57 18.55
N VAL A 28 17.19 0.16 18.50
CA VAL A 28 16.02 -0.13 19.34
C VAL A 28 15.36 -1.45 18.91
N ILE A 29 15.26 -1.70 17.59
CA ILE A 29 14.70 -2.93 17.03
C ILE A 29 15.54 -4.13 17.48
N LEU A 30 16.85 -4.09 17.28
CA LEU A 30 17.76 -5.18 17.58
C LEU A 30 17.77 -5.50 19.08
N LYS A 31 17.83 -4.46 19.95
CA LYS A 31 17.78 -4.64 21.41
C LYS A 31 16.48 -5.33 21.85
N SER A 32 15.36 -5.00 21.22
CA SER A 32 14.07 -5.61 21.55
C SER A 32 13.99 -7.07 21.08
N PHE A 33 14.56 -7.39 19.91
CA PHE A 33 14.61 -8.78 19.42
C PHE A 33 15.57 -9.62 20.26
N GLU A 34 16.71 -9.09 20.67
CA GLU A 34 17.63 -9.73 21.60
C GLU A 34 16.94 -10.07 22.94
N ALA A 35 16.22 -9.09 23.52
CA ALA A 35 15.46 -9.29 24.75
C ALA A 35 14.35 -10.36 24.62
N ALA A 36 13.84 -10.57 23.40
CA ALA A 36 12.84 -11.59 23.07
C ALA A 36 13.47 -12.93 22.62
N ASN A 37 14.80 -13.09 22.65
CA ASN A 37 15.55 -14.25 22.12
C ASN A 37 15.23 -14.54 20.64
N ILE A 38 15.06 -13.50 19.82
CA ILE A 38 14.84 -13.59 18.38
C ILE A 38 16.17 -13.30 17.67
N ALA A 39 16.71 -14.29 16.98
CA ALA A 39 17.87 -14.12 16.11
C ALA A 39 17.48 -13.32 14.87
N ASN A 40 18.42 -12.59 14.28
CA ASN A 40 18.11 -11.80 13.11
C ASN A 40 19.33 -11.60 12.19
N ASP A 41 19.06 -11.46 10.89
CA ASP A 41 19.99 -10.97 9.89
C ASP A 41 19.46 -9.66 9.32
N VAL A 42 20.34 -8.66 9.14
CA VAL A 42 19.97 -7.32 8.67
C VAL A 42 20.53 -7.06 7.29
N PHE A 43 19.67 -6.66 6.38
CA PHE A 43 20.02 -6.31 5.01
C PHE A 43 19.58 -4.89 4.67
N TYR A 44 20.47 -4.13 4.01
CA TYR A 44 20.21 -2.75 3.62
C TYR A 44 19.98 -2.64 2.14
N SER A 45 18.99 -1.85 1.73
CA SER A 45 18.81 -1.54 0.31
C SER A 45 20.02 -0.81 -0.26
N LYS A 46 20.41 -1.15 -1.47
CA LYS A 46 21.53 -0.51 -2.17
C LYS A 46 21.05 0.53 -3.19
N HIS A 47 19.88 0.31 -3.76
CA HIS A 47 19.23 1.14 -4.78
C HIS A 47 17.72 0.86 -4.80
N PRO A 48 16.90 1.68 -5.46
CA PRO A 48 15.49 1.37 -5.69
C PRO A 48 15.33 0.01 -6.42
N GLY A 49 14.34 -0.80 -6.02
CA GLY A 49 14.10 -2.15 -6.54
C GLY A 49 14.99 -3.24 -5.94
N TRP A 50 15.96 -2.91 -5.11
CA TRP A 50 16.92 -3.87 -4.58
C TRP A 50 16.28 -5.00 -3.77
N PHE A 51 15.24 -4.72 -3.00
CA PHE A 51 14.58 -5.76 -2.22
C PHE A 51 13.83 -6.78 -3.08
N MET A 52 13.34 -6.37 -4.25
CA MET A 52 12.73 -7.30 -5.20
C MET A 52 13.76 -8.31 -5.71
N ASP A 53 14.94 -7.82 -6.10
CA ASP A 53 16.05 -8.67 -6.57
C ASP A 53 16.59 -9.54 -5.43
N PHE A 54 16.76 -8.99 -4.23
CA PHE A 54 17.20 -9.73 -3.05
C PHE A 54 16.28 -10.90 -2.73
N ILE A 55 14.97 -10.69 -2.69
CA ILE A 55 13.98 -11.73 -2.38
C ILE A 55 13.97 -12.82 -3.45
N ALA A 56 14.20 -12.47 -4.72
CA ALA A 56 14.24 -13.45 -5.80
C ALA A 56 15.43 -14.41 -5.72
N HIS A 57 16.53 -14.03 -5.05
CA HIS A 57 17.78 -14.80 -5.03
C HIS A 57 18.20 -15.31 -3.65
N GLU A 58 17.66 -14.74 -2.57
CA GLU A 58 18.00 -15.14 -1.19
C GLU A 58 17.20 -16.37 -0.76
N ASP A 59 17.86 -17.29 -0.04
CA ASP A 59 17.16 -18.38 0.63
C ASP A 59 16.40 -17.85 1.86
N LEU A 60 15.10 -17.66 1.69
CA LEU A 60 14.19 -17.18 2.73
C LEU A 60 13.70 -18.32 3.66
N GLY A 61 13.90 -19.58 3.29
CA GLY A 61 13.42 -20.74 4.07
C GLY A 61 14.06 -20.89 5.45
N LYS A 62 15.16 -20.19 5.69
CA LYS A 62 15.87 -20.17 6.99
C LYS A 62 15.30 -19.17 8.01
N TYR A 63 14.28 -18.38 7.64
CA TYR A 63 13.67 -17.36 8.49
C TYR A 63 12.23 -17.74 8.88
N ASP A 64 11.81 -17.27 10.04
CA ASP A 64 10.45 -17.40 10.57
C ASP A 64 9.57 -16.16 10.29
N GLY A 65 10.14 -15.13 9.68
CA GLY A 65 9.45 -13.91 9.28
C GLY A 65 10.34 -12.90 8.62
N LEU A 66 9.75 -11.95 7.92
CA LEU A 66 10.39 -10.80 7.28
C LEU A 66 9.96 -9.53 7.99
N VAL A 67 10.89 -8.64 8.27
CA VAL A 67 10.59 -7.32 8.87
C VAL A 67 11.06 -6.23 7.93
N VAL A 68 10.15 -5.39 7.48
CA VAL A 68 10.40 -4.27 6.59
C VAL A 68 10.51 -2.99 7.41
N VAL A 69 11.68 -2.35 7.39
CA VAL A 69 11.94 -1.06 8.03
C VAL A 69 12.01 0.00 6.92
N GLY A 70 10.88 0.63 6.64
CA GLY A 70 10.75 1.54 5.49
C GLY A 70 9.40 2.23 5.41
N GLY A 71 9.10 2.83 4.27
CA GLY A 71 7.79 3.39 3.93
C GLY A 71 7.02 2.48 2.97
N ASP A 72 5.84 2.96 2.53
CA ASP A 72 4.93 2.21 1.65
C ASP A 72 5.61 1.74 0.34
N GLY A 73 6.48 2.55 -0.28
CA GLY A 73 7.26 2.14 -1.45
C GLY A 73 8.24 0.98 -1.16
N THR A 74 8.81 0.90 0.06
CA THR A 74 9.65 -0.23 0.45
C THR A 74 8.82 -1.50 0.63
N ILE A 75 7.63 -1.38 1.20
CA ILE A 75 6.67 -2.49 1.36
C ILE A 75 6.24 -2.98 -0.04
N HIS A 76 5.98 -2.06 -0.97
CA HIS A 76 5.64 -2.37 -2.36
C HIS A 76 6.73 -3.23 -3.03
N GLU A 77 8.00 -2.86 -2.89
CA GLU A 77 9.12 -3.67 -3.42
C GLU A 77 9.14 -5.08 -2.83
N VAL A 78 8.99 -5.20 -1.50
CA VAL A 78 9.01 -6.49 -0.80
C VAL A 78 7.82 -7.36 -1.21
N VAL A 79 6.61 -6.81 -1.24
CA VAL A 79 5.40 -7.52 -1.68
C VAL A 79 5.56 -8.02 -3.12
N ASN A 80 6.02 -7.17 -4.04
CA ASN A 80 6.27 -7.58 -5.42
C ASN A 80 7.36 -8.64 -5.53
N GLY A 81 8.42 -8.56 -4.73
CA GLY A 81 9.46 -9.59 -4.67
C GLY A 81 8.92 -10.95 -4.25
N LEU A 82 8.14 -11.01 -3.16
CA LEU A 82 7.51 -12.21 -2.64
C LEU A 82 6.52 -12.81 -3.66
N MET A 83 5.64 -11.97 -4.19
CA MET A 83 4.58 -12.44 -5.11
C MET A 83 5.11 -12.90 -6.45
N LYS A 84 6.17 -12.27 -6.99
CA LYS A 84 6.78 -12.65 -8.27
C LYS A 84 7.66 -13.89 -8.16
N SER A 85 8.45 -14.00 -7.10
CA SER A 85 9.33 -15.15 -6.90
C SER A 85 8.59 -16.39 -6.38
N GLY A 86 7.44 -16.21 -5.72
CA GLY A 86 6.74 -17.26 -5.00
C GLY A 86 7.48 -17.73 -3.73
N GLN A 87 8.63 -17.12 -3.43
CA GLN A 87 9.41 -17.46 -2.24
C GLN A 87 8.89 -16.72 -1.01
N GLY A 88 8.94 -17.37 0.14
CA GLY A 88 8.65 -16.74 1.41
C GLY A 88 7.19 -16.31 1.62
N LEU A 89 6.25 -16.72 0.77
CA LEU A 89 4.81 -16.39 0.93
C LEU A 89 4.24 -16.86 2.26
N HIS A 90 4.84 -17.89 2.87
CA HIS A 90 4.47 -18.40 4.18
C HIS A 90 5.03 -17.56 5.33
N LEU A 91 6.01 -16.69 5.06
CA LEU A 91 6.64 -15.86 6.08
C LEU A 91 5.77 -14.65 6.40
N PRO A 92 5.45 -14.41 7.66
CA PRO A 92 4.72 -13.20 8.04
C PRO A 92 5.59 -11.95 7.88
N LEU A 93 4.96 -10.86 7.41
CA LEU A 93 5.58 -9.56 7.28
C LEU A 93 5.36 -8.72 8.55
N GLY A 94 6.44 -8.21 9.13
CA GLY A 94 6.41 -7.18 10.14
C GLY A 94 6.71 -5.82 9.53
N ILE A 95 5.92 -4.80 9.85
CA ILE A 95 6.06 -3.47 9.28
C ILE A 95 6.53 -2.49 10.35
N ILE A 96 7.72 -1.93 10.16
CA ILE A 96 8.26 -0.87 11.02
C ILE A 96 8.29 0.45 10.22
N PRO A 97 7.45 1.43 10.58
CA PRO A 97 7.29 2.65 9.81
C PRO A 97 8.59 3.45 9.74
N GLY A 98 9.06 3.73 8.54
CA GLY A 98 10.31 4.46 8.27
C GLY A 98 10.16 5.53 7.19
N GLY A 99 9.06 5.55 6.46
CA GLY A 99 8.78 6.53 5.42
C GLY A 99 8.14 7.82 5.91
N SER A 100 7.81 8.69 4.98
CA SER A 100 7.12 9.95 5.26
C SER A 100 5.60 9.82 5.30
N GLY A 101 5.02 8.77 4.70
CA GLY A 101 3.57 8.49 4.64
C GLY A 101 3.16 7.43 5.66
N ASN A 102 3.64 6.21 5.48
CA ASN A 102 3.38 5.02 6.30
C ASN A 102 1.88 4.67 6.44
N ALA A 103 1.10 4.82 5.36
CA ALA A 103 -0.34 4.59 5.37
C ALA A 103 -0.69 3.16 5.80
N PHE A 104 0.07 2.18 5.35
CA PHE A 104 -0.15 0.79 5.73
C PHE A 104 0.14 0.52 7.21
N ALA A 105 1.14 1.18 7.80
CA ALA A 105 1.39 1.07 9.23
C ALA A 105 0.22 1.63 10.06
N ASP A 106 -0.43 2.71 9.58
CA ASP A 106 -1.63 3.25 10.22
C ASP A 106 -2.79 2.23 10.20
N ASP A 107 -2.96 1.49 9.09
CA ASP A 107 -3.96 0.41 8.97
C ASP A 107 -3.69 -0.76 9.93
N LEU A 108 -2.43 -1.04 10.22
CA LEU A 108 -2.02 -2.03 11.21
C LEU A 108 -2.05 -1.50 12.66
N GLY A 109 -2.53 -0.27 12.88
CA GLY A 109 -2.55 0.37 14.18
C GLY A 109 -1.16 0.72 14.72
N VAL A 110 -0.13 0.75 13.88
CA VAL A 110 1.27 0.98 14.26
C VAL A 110 1.63 2.45 14.17
N LYS A 111 1.82 3.11 15.31
CA LYS A 111 2.17 4.54 15.38
C LYS A 111 3.66 4.82 15.53
N ASN A 112 4.44 3.86 16.01
CA ASN A 112 5.87 4.03 16.27
C ASN A 112 6.64 2.70 16.25
N THR A 113 7.97 2.79 16.26
CA THR A 113 8.86 1.62 16.22
C THR A 113 8.63 0.65 17.37
N THR A 114 8.41 1.12 18.60
CA THR A 114 8.22 0.27 19.77
C THR A 114 6.95 -0.57 19.65
N GLN A 115 5.86 0.04 19.20
CA GLN A 115 4.61 -0.67 18.98
C GLN A 115 4.71 -1.69 17.84
N ALA A 116 5.40 -1.33 16.74
CA ALA A 116 5.67 -2.26 15.64
C ALA A 116 6.43 -3.50 16.12
N VAL A 117 7.52 -3.29 16.87
CA VAL A 117 8.32 -4.39 17.40
C VAL A 117 7.52 -5.25 18.37
N HIS A 118 6.69 -4.63 19.21
CA HIS A 118 5.80 -5.39 20.11
C HIS A 118 4.88 -6.34 19.35
N GLN A 119 4.22 -5.88 18.28
CA GLN A 119 3.36 -6.74 17.43
C GLN A 119 4.14 -7.89 16.80
N ILE A 120 5.38 -7.65 16.33
CA ILE A 120 6.22 -8.68 15.74
C ILE A 120 6.63 -9.73 16.80
N VAL A 121 7.01 -9.28 17.98
CA VAL A 121 7.43 -10.14 19.12
C VAL A 121 6.25 -10.93 19.66
N SER A 122 5.04 -10.36 19.73
CA SER A 122 3.82 -11.07 20.16
C SER A 122 3.52 -12.28 19.26
N GLY A 123 3.90 -12.18 17.99
CA GLY A 123 3.78 -13.27 17.03
C GLY A 123 2.35 -13.52 16.54
N ASN A 124 1.40 -12.62 16.83
CA ASN A 124 0.05 -12.69 16.27
C ASN A 124 0.10 -12.39 14.78
N MET A 125 -0.59 -13.19 13.99
CA MET A 125 -0.53 -13.12 12.52
C MET A 125 -1.93 -13.20 11.93
N HIS A 126 -2.16 -12.40 10.89
CA HIS A 126 -3.38 -12.45 10.10
C HIS A 126 -3.05 -12.54 8.61
N SER A 127 -3.97 -13.14 7.83
CA SER A 127 -3.86 -13.12 6.37
C SER A 127 -4.13 -11.72 5.83
N MET A 128 -3.56 -11.44 4.66
CA MET A 128 -3.75 -10.21 3.91
C MET A 128 -3.96 -10.54 2.44
N ASP A 129 -4.95 -9.90 1.84
CA ASP A 129 -5.22 -9.99 0.42
C ASP A 129 -4.25 -9.11 -0.38
N VAL A 130 -3.99 -9.47 -1.64
CA VAL A 130 -3.11 -8.72 -2.53
C VAL A 130 -3.77 -8.59 -3.90
N MET A 131 -3.78 -7.39 -4.46
CA MET A 131 -4.26 -7.11 -5.81
C MET A 131 -3.20 -7.52 -6.83
N ARG A 132 -3.55 -8.43 -7.76
CA ARG A 132 -2.74 -8.79 -8.92
C ARG A 132 -3.14 -7.93 -10.11
N ILE A 133 -2.20 -7.24 -10.70
CA ILE A 133 -2.38 -6.32 -11.83
C ILE A 133 -1.76 -6.95 -13.05
N SER A 134 -2.55 -7.12 -14.12
CA SER A 134 -2.09 -7.58 -15.43
C SER A 134 -2.16 -6.41 -16.42
N GLN A 135 -1.04 -6.15 -17.08
CA GLN A 135 -0.90 -5.14 -18.14
C GLN A 135 -0.15 -5.77 -19.33
N GLY A 136 -0.89 -6.21 -20.34
CA GLY A 136 -0.30 -7.05 -21.38
C GLY A 136 0.37 -8.28 -20.78
N ASP A 137 1.64 -8.51 -21.12
CA ASP A 137 2.44 -9.64 -20.60
C ASP A 137 3.07 -9.38 -19.22
N THR A 138 2.92 -8.17 -18.68
CA THR A 138 3.51 -7.82 -17.39
C THR A 138 2.52 -8.04 -16.25
N VAL A 139 3.06 -8.55 -15.11
CA VAL A 139 2.31 -8.72 -13.87
C VAL A 139 3.01 -7.95 -12.76
N SER A 140 2.23 -7.19 -12.02
CA SER A 140 2.65 -6.52 -10.78
C SER A 140 1.60 -6.70 -9.69
N TYR A 141 1.94 -6.28 -8.49
CA TYR A 141 1.06 -6.47 -7.33
C TYR A 141 0.95 -5.17 -6.54
N ALA A 142 -0.25 -4.93 -6.00
CA ALA A 142 -0.51 -3.84 -5.08
C ALA A 142 -1.12 -4.39 -3.78
N PHE A 143 -0.71 -3.84 -2.67
CA PHE A 143 -1.21 -4.24 -1.36
C PHE A 143 -2.15 -3.20 -0.75
N ASN A 144 -2.08 -1.95 -1.20
CA ASN A 144 -2.83 -0.83 -0.64
C ASN A 144 -3.80 -0.23 -1.67
N ILE A 145 -3.29 0.38 -2.75
CA ILE A 145 -4.09 1.25 -3.63
C ILE A 145 -3.69 1.13 -5.11
N ILE A 146 -4.71 1.15 -5.97
CA ILE A 146 -4.56 1.42 -7.40
C ILE A 146 -5.45 2.62 -7.72
N ALA A 147 -4.86 3.71 -8.21
CA ALA A 147 -5.58 4.95 -8.47
C ALA A 147 -5.35 5.45 -9.89
N TRP A 148 -6.43 6.02 -10.47
CA TRP A 148 -6.47 6.59 -11.81
C TRP A 148 -7.15 7.98 -11.79
N GLY A 149 -6.84 8.80 -12.78
CA GLY A 149 -7.42 10.12 -12.95
C GLY A 149 -6.75 11.17 -12.08
N ILE A 150 -7.54 12.02 -11.39
CA ILE A 150 -6.99 13.12 -10.58
C ILE A 150 -6.04 12.64 -9.48
N ALA A 151 -6.20 11.43 -8.95
CA ALA A 151 -5.31 10.89 -7.92
C ALA A 151 -3.89 10.66 -8.47
N SER A 152 -3.76 10.13 -9.68
CA SER A 152 -2.47 10.00 -10.36
C SER A 152 -1.87 11.38 -10.69
N ASP A 153 -2.69 12.33 -11.16
CA ASP A 153 -2.24 13.71 -11.44
C ASP A 153 -1.68 14.40 -10.19
N VAL A 154 -2.32 14.18 -9.04
CA VAL A 154 -1.86 14.71 -7.73
C VAL A 154 -0.49 14.13 -7.38
N ASN A 155 -0.29 12.84 -7.53
CA ASN A 155 0.97 12.18 -7.18
C ASN A 155 2.11 12.63 -8.11
N ILE A 156 1.87 12.66 -9.43
CA ILE A 156 2.84 13.17 -10.41
C ILE A 156 3.29 14.60 -10.07
N ARG A 157 2.34 15.45 -9.69
CA ARG A 157 2.62 16.83 -9.29
C ARG A 157 3.37 16.90 -7.97
N ALA A 158 2.98 16.09 -6.98
CA ALA A 158 3.62 16.04 -5.67
C ALA A 158 5.09 15.61 -5.78
N GLU A 159 5.42 14.73 -6.72
CA GLU A 159 6.81 14.34 -7.00
C GLU A 159 7.67 15.52 -7.48
N LYS A 160 7.11 16.41 -8.30
CA LYS A 160 7.79 17.64 -8.75
C LYS A 160 7.96 18.68 -7.64
N LEU A 161 7.18 18.58 -6.58
CA LEU A 161 7.16 19.50 -5.44
C LEU A 161 7.82 18.90 -4.18
N ARG A 162 8.74 17.93 -4.32
CA ARG A 162 9.41 17.25 -3.19
C ARG A 162 10.04 18.21 -2.18
N TRP A 163 10.53 19.34 -2.65
CA TRP A 163 11.14 20.40 -1.82
C TRP A 163 10.18 21.03 -0.80
N LEU A 164 8.84 20.93 -1.01
CA LEU A 164 7.80 21.38 -0.07
C LEU A 164 7.52 20.41 1.09
N GLY A 165 8.23 19.30 1.15
CA GLY A 165 8.05 18.28 2.19
C GLY A 165 6.60 17.78 2.25
N ASN A 166 6.01 17.80 3.43
CA ASN A 166 4.68 17.22 3.66
C ASN A 166 3.52 17.96 2.99
N SER A 167 3.66 19.27 2.77
CA SER A 167 2.61 20.10 2.17
C SER A 167 2.42 19.85 0.67
N ARG A 168 3.36 19.15 0.02
CA ARG A 168 3.34 18.88 -1.42
C ARG A 168 2.04 18.23 -1.90
N TYR A 169 1.51 17.26 -1.14
CA TYR A 169 0.29 16.54 -1.54
C TYR A 169 -0.96 17.42 -1.48
N SER A 170 -1.15 18.18 -0.40
CA SER A 170 -2.29 19.08 -0.28
C SER A 170 -2.27 20.17 -1.35
N LEU A 171 -1.10 20.77 -1.60
CA LEU A 171 -0.95 21.77 -2.67
C LEU A 171 -1.20 21.15 -4.05
N SER A 172 -0.65 19.96 -4.31
CA SER A 172 -0.85 19.24 -5.57
C SER A 172 -2.32 18.91 -5.79
N ALA A 173 -3.03 18.50 -4.73
CA ALA A 173 -4.47 18.22 -4.81
C ALA A 173 -5.26 19.47 -5.19
N ILE A 174 -5.02 20.61 -4.53
CA ILE A 174 -5.68 21.87 -4.84
C ILE A 174 -5.42 22.28 -6.29
N ILE A 175 -4.16 22.25 -6.75
CA ILE A 175 -3.81 22.60 -8.12
C ILE A 175 -4.47 21.63 -9.13
N SER A 176 -4.53 20.34 -8.83
CA SER A 176 -5.16 19.35 -9.71
C SER A 176 -6.69 19.53 -9.76
N ILE A 177 -7.32 19.91 -8.65
CA ILE A 177 -8.76 20.27 -8.62
C ILE A 177 -9.03 21.51 -9.49
N LEU A 178 -8.16 22.52 -9.45
CA LEU A 178 -8.31 23.71 -10.29
C LEU A 178 -8.15 23.38 -11.78
N ASN A 179 -7.26 22.45 -12.13
CA ASN A 179 -7.01 21.97 -13.49
C ASN A 179 -7.74 20.67 -13.82
N LEU A 180 -8.90 20.48 -13.22
CA LEU A 180 -9.68 19.25 -13.32
C LEU A 180 -9.93 18.83 -14.77
N LYS A 181 -9.68 17.56 -15.06
CA LYS A 181 -9.98 16.91 -16.32
C LYS A 181 -10.91 15.74 -16.08
N LYS A 182 -11.97 15.65 -16.88
CA LYS A 182 -12.76 14.42 -17.01
C LYS A 182 -12.18 13.60 -18.14
N ARG A 183 -12.07 12.29 -17.95
CA ARG A 183 -11.51 11.37 -18.95
C ARG A 183 -12.50 10.24 -19.20
N PRO A 184 -12.63 9.77 -20.45
CA PRO A 184 -13.42 8.60 -20.75
C PRO A 184 -12.81 7.39 -20.03
N ILE A 185 -13.68 6.57 -19.43
CA ILE A 185 -13.27 5.33 -18.76
C ILE A 185 -14.31 4.25 -19.04
N LEU A 186 -13.84 3.09 -19.46
CA LEU A 186 -14.62 1.87 -19.53
C LEU A 186 -14.14 0.95 -18.41
N LEU A 187 -14.98 0.78 -17.39
CA LEU A 187 -14.76 -0.11 -16.25
C LEU A 187 -15.57 -1.38 -16.42
N ARG A 188 -14.95 -2.52 -16.16
CA ARG A 188 -15.67 -3.78 -15.91
C ARG A 188 -15.43 -4.16 -14.46
N LEU A 189 -16.50 -4.38 -13.71
CA LEU A 189 -16.47 -4.67 -12.28
C LEU A 189 -17.24 -5.98 -12.05
N ASP A 190 -16.56 -7.09 -11.84
CA ASP A 190 -17.17 -8.44 -11.83
C ASP A 190 -18.08 -8.65 -13.07
N ASN A 191 -19.40 -8.53 -12.90
CA ASN A 191 -20.38 -8.70 -13.98
C ASN A 191 -20.92 -7.36 -14.54
N ASP A 192 -20.55 -6.22 -13.96
CA ASP A 192 -21.06 -4.91 -14.36
C ASP A 192 -20.12 -4.23 -15.35
N VAL A 193 -20.70 -3.43 -16.27
CA VAL A 193 -19.94 -2.58 -17.20
C VAL A 193 -20.37 -1.13 -17.01
N ILE A 194 -19.40 -0.25 -16.79
CA ILE A 194 -19.61 1.19 -16.64
C ILE A 194 -18.81 1.90 -17.73
N ASP A 195 -19.51 2.56 -18.65
CA ASP A 195 -18.92 3.42 -19.67
C ASP A 195 -19.32 4.87 -19.36
N CYS A 196 -18.36 5.70 -19.00
CA CYS A 196 -18.64 7.08 -18.60
C CYS A 196 -17.40 7.98 -18.74
N ASN A 197 -17.62 9.29 -18.53
CA ASN A 197 -16.51 10.19 -18.20
C ASN A 197 -16.36 10.26 -16.68
N ALA A 198 -15.13 10.08 -16.19
CA ALA A 198 -14.85 10.12 -14.76
C ALA A 198 -13.67 11.07 -14.44
N ILE A 199 -13.66 11.50 -13.21
CA ILE A 199 -12.63 12.34 -12.62
C ILE A 199 -11.61 11.47 -11.88
N LEU A 200 -12.11 10.42 -11.20
CA LEU A 200 -11.37 9.58 -10.29
C LEU A 200 -11.93 8.16 -10.33
N PHE A 201 -11.03 7.19 -10.36
CA PHE A 201 -11.29 5.81 -9.97
C PHE A 201 -10.17 5.36 -9.02
N ILE A 202 -10.55 4.71 -7.93
CA ILE A 202 -9.60 4.15 -6.96
C ILE A 202 -10.09 2.77 -6.54
N ALA A 203 -9.17 1.80 -6.50
CA ALA A 203 -9.36 0.50 -5.86
C ALA A 203 -8.43 0.40 -4.65
N LEU A 204 -8.94 -0.05 -3.52
CA LEU A 204 -8.22 -0.13 -2.25
C LEU A 204 -8.44 -1.49 -1.59
N ASN A 205 -7.41 -1.93 -0.86
CA ASN A 205 -7.44 -3.08 0.04
C ASN A 205 -7.24 -2.65 1.51
N THR A 206 -7.09 -1.35 1.76
CA THR A 206 -6.79 -0.76 3.07
C THR A 206 -7.63 0.49 3.30
N ILE A 207 -7.79 0.88 4.57
CA ILE A 207 -8.58 2.07 4.94
C ILE A 207 -7.86 3.36 4.53
N HIS A 208 -6.53 3.41 4.83
CA HIS A 208 -5.78 4.65 4.71
C HIS A 208 -4.97 4.72 3.42
N THR A 209 -4.89 5.91 2.85
CA THR A 209 -3.94 6.23 1.80
C THR A 209 -3.31 7.59 2.08
N GLY A 210 -2.06 7.75 1.68
CA GLY A 210 -1.32 8.97 1.96
C GLY A 210 -1.24 9.28 3.46
N LYS A 211 -1.31 10.57 3.84
CA LYS A 211 -1.20 11.00 5.24
C LYS A 211 -2.58 11.12 5.90
N GLY A 212 -3.10 10.00 6.39
CA GLY A 212 -4.31 9.99 7.23
C GLY A 212 -5.63 10.18 6.48
N MET A 213 -5.66 10.06 5.15
CA MET A 213 -6.92 9.99 4.41
C MET A 213 -7.52 8.60 4.58
N LYS A 214 -8.75 8.53 5.07
CA LYS A 214 -9.55 7.31 5.18
C LYS A 214 -10.34 7.10 3.90
N MET A 215 -9.64 6.71 2.82
CA MET A 215 -10.22 6.66 1.50
C MET A 215 -11.24 5.54 1.35
N ALA A 216 -11.01 4.38 1.97
CA ALA A 216 -11.96 3.28 2.04
C ALA A 216 -12.27 2.93 3.52
N PRO A 217 -13.14 3.68 4.21
CA PRO A 217 -13.35 3.51 5.65
C PRO A 217 -13.96 2.15 6.05
N HIS A 218 -14.44 1.38 5.09
CA HIS A 218 -15.03 0.05 5.29
C HIS A 218 -14.11 -1.09 4.82
N ALA A 219 -12.94 -0.77 4.27
CA ALA A 219 -12.01 -1.76 3.75
C ALA A 219 -11.53 -2.72 4.84
N LYS A 220 -11.39 -3.98 4.46
CA LYS A 220 -10.82 -5.04 5.28
C LYS A 220 -9.69 -5.72 4.54
N LEU A 221 -8.62 -6.03 5.26
CA LEU A 221 -7.39 -6.57 4.66
C LEU A 221 -7.53 -8.01 4.15
N ASN A 222 -8.60 -8.74 4.51
CA ASN A 222 -8.70 -10.19 4.30
C ASN A 222 -10.12 -10.70 4.07
N ASP A 223 -11.02 -9.88 3.53
CA ASP A 223 -12.40 -10.30 3.24
C ASP A 223 -12.61 -10.78 1.79
N GLY A 224 -11.55 -10.77 0.98
CA GLY A 224 -11.59 -11.20 -0.40
C GLY A 224 -12.24 -10.18 -1.34
N LEU A 225 -12.34 -8.90 -0.94
CA LEU A 225 -12.95 -7.83 -1.71
C LEU A 225 -12.02 -6.61 -1.81
N MET A 226 -12.06 -5.93 -2.93
CA MET A 226 -11.49 -4.59 -3.10
C MET A 226 -12.59 -3.55 -2.90
N ASP A 227 -12.28 -2.48 -2.21
CA ASP A 227 -13.15 -1.31 -2.09
C ASP A 227 -12.89 -0.35 -3.25
N LEU A 228 -13.92 -0.04 -4.00
CA LEU A 228 -13.85 0.75 -5.22
C LEU A 228 -14.57 2.08 -5.04
N LEU A 229 -13.91 3.17 -5.42
CA LEU A 229 -14.50 4.51 -5.45
C LEU A 229 -14.48 5.05 -6.88
N LEU A 230 -15.63 5.46 -7.39
CA LEU A 230 -15.76 6.14 -8.66
C LEU A 230 -16.40 7.52 -8.46
N LEU A 231 -15.76 8.56 -9.00
CA LEU A 231 -16.32 9.92 -9.07
C LEU A 231 -16.44 10.32 -10.54
N ARG A 232 -17.68 10.35 -11.07
CA ARG A 232 -17.92 10.62 -12.47
C ARG A 232 -17.87 12.11 -12.79
N ASP A 233 -18.67 12.90 -12.12
CA ASP A 233 -18.75 14.33 -12.34
C ASP A 233 -19.02 15.09 -11.06
N ALA A 234 -18.29 16.19 -10.88
CA ALA A 234 -18.52 17.11 -9.79
C ALA A 234 -17.94 18.48 -10.10
N SER A 235 -18.54 19.53 -9.56
CA SER A 235 -17.93 20.86 -9.58
C SER A 235 -16.66 20.89 -8.72
N ARG A 236 -15.74 21.81 -9.04
CA ARG A 236 -14.48 21.96 -8.27
C ARG A 236 -14.70 22.14 -6.77
N LEU A 237 -15.72 22.91 -6.37
CA LEU A 237 -16.07 23.11 -4.96
C LEU A 237 -16.56 21.82 -4.30
N LYS A 238 -17.33 21.00 -5.01
CA LYS A 238 -17.77 19.68 -4.52
C LYS A 238 -16.60 18.73 -4.35
N ILE A 239 -15.67 18.69 -5.31
CA ILE A 239 -14.46 17.86 -5.22
C ILE A 239 -13.60 18.28 -4.04
N LEU A 240 -13.42 19.59 -3.82
CA LEU A 240 -12.70 20.10 -2.66
C LEU A 240 -13.38 19.67 -1.35
N LYS A 241 -14.71 19.71 -1.28
CA LYS A 241 -15.46 19.19 -0.13
C LYS A 241 -15.23 17.69 0.07
N ILE A 242 -15.35 16.89 -0.99
CA ILE A 242 -15.11 15.44 -0.98
C ILE A 242 -13.66 15.15 -0.50
N PHE A 243 -12.69 15.89 -1.01
CA PHE A 243 -11.30 15.77 -0.59
C PHE A 243 -11.11 16.06 0.91
N ILE A 244 -11.73 17.12 1.44
CA ILE A 244 -11.67 17.41 2.89
C ILE A 244 -12.35 16.29 3.69
N GLN A 245 -13.49 15.79 3.22
CA GLN A 245 -14.23 14.71 3.89
C GLN A 245 -13.48 13.37 3.87
N SER A 246 -12.54 13.15 2.94
CA SER A 246 -11.75 11.92 2.89
C SER A 246 -10.87 11.71 4.13
N PHE A 247 -10.46 12.76 4.82
CA PHE A 247 -9.72 12.63 6.09
C PHE A 247 -10.55 12.04 7.23
N SER A 248 -11.87 12.20 7.17
CA SER A 248 -12.80 11.62 8.16
C SER A 248 -13.52 10.36 7.66
N GLY A 249 -13.34 9.98 6.40
CA GLY A 249 -14.07 8.89 5.74
C GLY A 249 -15.50 9.25 5.34
N LYS A 250 -15.99 10.47 5.62
CA LYS A 250 -17.38 10.88 5.35
C LYS A 250 -17.70 11.05 3.87
N HIS A 251 -16.70 11.14 3.00
CA HIS A 251 -16.87 11.30 1.56
C HIS A 251 -17.63 10.13 0.91
N VAL A 252 -17.54 8.92 1.45
CA VAL A 252 -18.24 7.74 0.91
C VAL A 252 -19.78 7.84 1.05
N SER A 253 -20.28 8.74 1.90
CA SER A 253 -21.71 9.04 2.04
C SER A 253 -22.16 10.16 1.12
N ASP A 254 -21.27 10.80 0.34
CA ASP A 254 -21.67 11.83 -0.62
C ASP A 254 -22.29 11.16 -1.87
N PRO A 255 -23.48 11.57 -2.34
CA PRO A 255 -24.16 10.94 -3.48
C PRO A 255 -23.36 10.95 -4.80
N LEU A 256 -22.33 11.78 -4.90
CA LEU A 256 -21.46 11.84 -6.06
C LEU A 256 -20.37 10.76 -6.07
N VAL A 257 -20.14 10.13 -4.93
CA VAL A 257 -19.14 9.07 -4.77
C VAL A 257 -19.84 7.72 -4.85
N GLU A 258 -19.56 6.99 -5.92
CA GLU A 258 -20.01 5.60 -6.02
C GLU A 258 -19.00 4.73 -5.28
N TYR A 259 -19.45 4.13 -4.19
CA TYR A 259 -18.67 3.19 -3.38
C TYR A 259 -19.20 1.77 -3.61
N ARG A 260 -18.34 0.85 -4.05
CA ARG A 260 -18.67 -0.54 -4.37
C ARG A 260 -17.57 -1.48 -3.91
N ASN A 261 -17.87 -2.78 -3.89
CA ASN A 261 -16.88 -3.84 -3.71
C ASN A 261 -16.82 -4.71 -4.97
N ALA A 262 -15.64 -5.23 -5.29
CA ALA A 262 -15.45 -6.20 -6.37
C ALA A 262 -14.25 -7.12 -6.08
N LYS A 263 -14.23 -8.29 -6.74
CA LYS A 263 -13.11 -9.23 -6.75
C LYS A 263 -12.20 -9.03 -7.95
N ILE A 264 -12.78 -8.59 -9.05
CA ILE A 264 -12.09 -8.38 -10.32
C ILE A 264 -12.56 -7.04 -10.91
N PHE A 265 -11.65 -6.28 -11.45
CA PHE A 265 -12.00 -5.14 -12.29
C PHE A 265 -11.00 -4.98 -13.44
N SER A 266 -11.43 -4.29 -14.50
CA SER A 266 -10.53 -3.80 -15.54
C SER A 266 -10.82 -2.35 -15.88
N ILE A 267 -9.74 -1.62 -16.19
CA ILE A 267 -9.81 -0.27 -16.76
C ILE A 267 -9.39 -0.39 -18.22
N GLN A 268 -10.32 -0.12 -19.11
CA GLN A 268 -10.09 -0.08 -20.55
C GLN A 268 -10.25 1.37 -21.03
N THR A 269 -9.18 2.09 -21.04
CA THR A 269 -9.08 3.48 -21.49
C THR A 269 -7.76 3.65 -22.23
N GLU A 270 -7.55 4.80 -22.85
CA GLU A 270 -6.26 5.12 -23.46
C GLU A 270 -5.12 5.10 -22.43
N ASP A 271 -3.90 5.10 -22.91
CA ASP A 271 -2.63 5.00 -22.20
C ASP A 271 -2.45 6.10 -21.10
N ASP A 272 -3.21 5.98 -20.00
CA ASP A 272 -3.16 6.87 -18.85
C ASP A 272 -2.27 6.27 -17.74
N LEU A 273 -1.51 7.13 -17.06
CA LEU A 273 -0.64 6.73 -15.96
C LEU A 273 -1.44 6.38 -14.70
N LEU A 274 -1.02 5.33 -14.03
CA LEU A 274 -1.60 4.87 -12.77
C LEU A 274 -0.71 5.27 -11.59
N ASN A 275 -1.34 5.38 -10.42
CA ASN A 275 -0.66 5.36 -9.14
C ASN A 275 -0.93 4.03 -8.45
N ILE A 276 0.13 3.26 -8.18
CA ILE A 276 0.05 1.96 -7.52
C ILE A 276 0.88 2.04 -6.23
N ASP A 277 0.23 1.86 -5.09
CA ASP A 277 0.83 1.94 -3.74
C ASP A 277 1.64 3.24 -3.48
N GLY A 278 1.23 4.34 -4.11
CA GLY A 278 1.93 5.62 -3.99
C GLY A 278 2.98 5.88 -5.07
N GLU A 279 3.32 4.90 -5.89
CA GLU A 279 4.28 5.02 -6.98
C GLU A 279 3.58 5.27 -8.32
N ASN A 280 4.16 6.15 -9.16
CA ASN A 280 3.65 6.45 -10.50
C ASN A 280 4.16 5.40 -11.49
N ILE A 281 3.60 4.21 -11.44
CA ILE A 281 3.97 3.05 -12.25
C ILE A 281 2.73 2.40 -12.86
N GLY A 282 2.94 1.72 -13.99
CA GLY A 282 1.82 1.11 -14.73
C GLY A 282 1.02 2.13 -15.53
N ARG A 283 0.32 1.64 -16.51
CA ARG A 283 -0.53 2.42 -17.40
C ARG A 283 -1.76 1.60 -17.79
N THR A 284 -2.84 2.26 -18.13
CA THR A 284 -4.01 1.59 -18.70
C THR A 284 -3.75 1.14 -20.14
N PRO A 285 -4.40 0.08 -20.66
CA PRO A 285 -5.40 -0.72 -19.95
C PRO A 285 -4.80 -1.71 -18.96
N ILE A 286 -5.56 -2.04 -17.90
CA ILE A 286 -5.20 -3.05 -16.91
C ILE A 286 -6.39 -3.94 -16.58
N GLU A 287 -6.07 -5.16 -16.13
CA GLU A 287 -6.98 -6.05 -15.44
C GLU A 287 -6.44 -6.34 -14.04
N VAL A 288 -7.31 -6.31 -13.04
CA VAL A 288 -6.95 -6.51 -11.64
C VAL A 288 -7.84 -7.57 -11.02
N SER A 289 -7.22 -8.52 -10.34
CA SER A 289 -7.91 -9.53 -9.53
C SER A 289 -7.34 -9.57 -8.14
N LEU A 290 -8.18 -9.78 -7.14
CA LEU A 290 -7.74 -9.97 -5.77
C LEU A 290 -7.29 -11.41 -5.55
N ILE A 291 -6.20 -11.60 -4.84
CA ILE A 291 -5.70 -12.90 -4.37
C ILE A 291 -5.94 -12.95 -2.85
N PRO A 292 -6.99 -13.66 -2.41
CA PRO A 292 -7.32 -13.71 -0.99
C PRO A 292 -6.24 -14.41 -0.18
N GLY A 293 -5.89 -13.86 0.97
CA GLY A 293 -4.95 -14.44 1.92
C GLY A 293 -3.55 -14.67 1.36
N ALA A 294 -3.14 -13.91 0.34
CA ALA A 294 -1.88 -14.09 -0.39
C ALA A 294 -0.63 -13.98 0.49
N LEU A 295 -0.68 -13.14 1.52
CA LEU A 295 0.42 -12.92 2.46
C LEU A 295 -0.07 -13.04 3.90
N ARG A 296 0.87 -13.10 4.84
CA ARG A 296 0.62 -12.98 6.28
C ARG A 296 1.30 -11.75 6.81
N ILE A 297 0.68 -11.10 7.80
CA ILE A 297 1.24 -9.92 8.47
C ILE A 297 1.22 -10.11 9.99
N PHE A 298 2.26 -9.61 10.67
CA PHE A 298 2.25 -9.48 12.11
C PHE A 298 1.37 -8.31 12.51
N THR A 299 0.30 -8.58 13.24
CA THR A 299 -0.57 -7.54 13.80
C THR A 299 -1.38 -8.07 14.96
N ASP A 300 -1.62 -7.22 15.96
CA ASP A 300 -2.49 -7.50 17.10
C ASP A 300 -3.94 -7.06 16.83
N LEU A 301 -4.21 -6.42 15.68
CA LEU A 301 -5.57 -6.06 15.30
C LEU A 301 -6.37 -7.32 14.97
N GLN A 302 -7.56 -7.41 15.52
CA GLN A 302 -8.53 -8.39 15.04
C GLN A 302 -9.10 -7.89 13.71
N LEU A 303 -8.59 -8.47 12.61
CA LEU A 303 -9.10 -8.24 11.27
C LEU A 303 -10.40 -9.06 11.12
N SER A 304 -11.53 -8.46 11.47
CA SER A 304 -12.86 -9.07 11.36
C SER A 304 -13.59 -8.59 10.11
#